data_ea1df08497ae438ea8694613534d0d59
#
_entry.id   ea1df08497ae438ea8694613534d0d59
#
_cell.length_a   1.000
_cell.length_b   1.000
_cell.length_c   1.000
_cell.angle_alpha   90.00
_cell.angle_beta   90.00
_cell.angle_gamma   90.00
#
_symmetry.space_group_name_H-M   'P 1'
#
loop_
_entity.id
_entity.type
_entity.pdbx_description
1 polymer ?
#
loop_
_entity_poly.entity_id
_entity_poly.type
_entity_poly.pdbx_seq_one_letter_code
_entity_poly.pdbx_strand_id
1 'polypeptide(L)'
;MNSRRDALKALIVAAAASHAAFAQHEHSAADLVQIKKTGAKPVAFSAEELALTAVLVDLIIPRSDTPGASDAGVPIILDAVAAKNAAFKKQWLAGLQWLNEGRNFRSLTQEQQIAFLTPVSTETTSVGGRFFKLAKDSTIDAYYSTREGLMTELGWHGNTFLTEFKGCTHSEHQA
;
A
#
# COMPACT_ATOMS: atom_id res chain seq x y z
N MET A 1 -8.02 -47.48 -0.42
CA MET A 1 -8.99 -46.85 0.52
C MET A 1 -8.26 -45.64 1.12
N ASN A 2 -8.56 -44.45 0.62
CA ASN A 2 -7.93 -43.23 1.13
C ASN A 2 -8.50 -42.89 2.51
N SER A 3 -7.65 -42.88 3.50
CA SER A 3 -7.97 -42.59 4.90
C SER A 3 -8.49 -41.16 5.04
N ARG A 4 -9.45 -40.92 5.96
CA ARG A 4 -9.91 -39.56 6.34
C ARG A 4 -8.76 -38.63 6.71
N ARG A 5 -7.62 -39.19 7.19
CA ARG A 5 -6.38 -38.47 7.47
C ARG A 5 -5.71 -37.94 6.21
N ASP A 6 -5.79 -38.66 5.09
CA ASP A 6 -5.15 -38.23 3.83
C ASP A 6 -5.96 -37.12 3.18
N ALA A 7 -7.28 -37.13 3.31
CA ALA A 7 -8.15 -36.03 2.88
C ALA A 7 -7.93 -34.75 3.71
N LEU A 8 -7.72 -34.87 5.02
CA LEU A 8 -7.39 -33.72 5.90
C LEU A 8 -6.02 -33.14 5.58
N LYS A 9 -5.01 -33.98 5.31
CA LYS A 9 -3.67 -33.51 4.89
C LYS A 9 -3.72 -32.79 3.54
N ALA A 10 -4.50 -33.27 2.59
CA ALA A 10 -4.68 -32.61 1.29
C ALA A 10 -5.39 -31.24 1.44
N LEU A 11 -6.36 -31.12 2.33
CA LEU A 11 -7.03 -29.85 2.65
C LEU A 11 -6.10 -28.85 3.31
N ILE A 12 -5.24 -29.28 4.24
CA ILE A 12 -4.24 -28.42 4.91
C ILE A 12 -3.19 -27.92 3.90
N VAL A 13 -2.73 -28.77 2.98
CA VAL A 13 -1.77 -28.38 1.94
C VAL A 13 -2.42 -27.43 0.94
N ALA A 14 -3.68 -27.60 0.57
CA ALA A 14 -4.41 -26.70 -0.33
C ALA A 14 -4.67 -25.34 0.33
N ALA A 15 -4.98 -25.30 1.62
CA ALA A 15 -5.14 -24.06 2.37
C ALA A 15 -3.81 -23.31 2.52
N ALA A 16 -2.70 -24.01 2.75
CA ALA A 16 -1.36 -23.40 2.83
C ALA A 16 -0.91 -22.84 1.46
N ALA A 17 -1.24 -23.51 0.34
CA ALA A 17 -0.91 -23.03 -1.00
C ALA A 17 -1.68 -21.77 -1.39
N SER A 18 -2.93 -21.59 -0.93
CA SER A 18 -3.70 -20.37 -1.18
C SER A 18 -3.20 -19.16 -0.36
N HIS A 19 -2.62 -19.38 0.83
CA HIS A 19 -1.97 -18.30 1.61
C HIS A 19 -0.59 -17.94 1.07
N ALA A 20 0.14 -18.89 0.47
CA ALA A 20 1.43 -18.61 -0.16
C ALA A 20 1.33 -17.71 -1.42
N ALA A 21 0.17 -17.70 -2.11
CA ALA A 21 -0.05 -16.84 -3.27
C ALA A 21 -0.25 -15.36 -2.90
N PHE A 22 -0.62 -15.04 -1.67
CA PHE A 22 -0.73 -13.66 -1.15
C PHE A 22 0.53 -13.17 -0.42
N ALA A 23 1.45 -14.07 -0.08
CA ALA A 23 2.65 -13.74 0.71
C ALA A 23 3.90 -13.39 -0.13
N GLN A 24 3.78 -13.23 -1.45
CA GLN A 24 4.92 -12.90 -2.34
C GLN A 24 5.08 -11.41 -2.63
N HIS A 25 4.81 -10.54 -1.66
CA HIS A 25 5.27 -9.16 -1.69
C HIS A 25 6.19 -8.87 -0.51
N GLU A 26 7.25 -9.67 -0.37
CA GLU A 26 8.40 -9.26 0.45
C GLU A 26 9.22 -8.20 -0.31
N HIS A 27 8.73 -6.97 -0.29
CA HIS A 27 9.63 -5.84 -0.48
C HIS A 27 10.37 -5.65 0.83
N SER A 28 11.66 -6.02 0.86
CA SER A 28 12.44 -5.74 2.06
C SER A 28 12.46 -4.22 2.28
N ALA A 29 12.31 -3.76 3.51
CA ALA A 29 12.44 -2.34 3.86
C ALA A 29 13.78 -1.75 3.37
N ALA A 30 14.80 -2.58 3.18
CA ALA A 30 16.09 -2.23 2.60
C ALA A 30 16.00 -1.86 1.11
N ASP A 31 15.17 -2.55 0.30
CA ASP A 31 15.00 -2.23 -1.12
C ASP A 31 14.32 -0.88 -1.31
N LEU A 32 13.36 -0.55 -0.45
CA LEU A 32 12.63 0.71 -0.48
C LEU A 32 13.50 1.91 -0.07
N VAL A 33 14.38 1.73 0.91
CA VAL A 33 15.38 2.74 1.32
C VAL A 33 16.40 2.98 0.21
N GLN A 34 16.79 1.96 -0.54
CA GLN A 34 17.68 2.09 -1.69
C GLN A 34 17.05 2.91 -2.82
N ILE A 35 15.76 2.71 -3.13
CA ILE A 35 15.04 3.42 -4.20
C ILE A 35 15.04 4.94 -3.93
N LYS A 36 14.82 5.36 -2.68
CA LYS A 36 14.81 6.77 -2.28
C LYS A 36 16.21 7.41 -2.34
N LYS A 37 17.28 6.68 -1.99
CA LYS A 37 18.66 7.17 -1.97
C LYS A 37 19.30 7.28 -3.35
N THR A 38 18.89 6.47 -4.31
CA THR A 38 19.54 6.39 -5.63
C THR A 38 18.98 7.36 -6.67
N GLY A 39 17.96 8.17 -6.33
CA GLY A 39 17.27 9.01 -7.33
C GLY A 39 16.71 8.14 -8.46
N ALA A 40 16.13 7.00 -8.12
CA ALA A 40 15.65 6.00 -9.06
C ALA A 40 14.72 6.65 -10.10
N LYS A 41 15.05 6.48 -11.36
CA LYS A 41 14.19 6.91 -12.46
C LYS A 41 12.95 6.03 -12.50
N PRO A 42 11.76 6.59 -12.81
CA PRO A 42 10.57 5.80 -13.04
C PRO A 42 10.82 4.72 -14.10
N VAL A 43 10.31 3.52 -13.86
CA VAL A 43 10.52 2.35 -14.73
C VAL A 43 9.23 1.96 -15.43
N ALA A 44 8.08 2.10 -14.76
CA ALA A 44 6.78 1.68 -15.23
C ALA A 44 5.89 2.83 -15.65
N PHE A 45 5.98 3.98 -14.96
CA PHE A 45 5.16 5.16 -15.20
C PHE A 45 5.93 6.21 -16.00
N SER A 46 5.23 6.93 -16.86
CA SER A 46 5.75 8.16 -17.45
C SER A 46 5.89 9.28 -16.38
N ALA A 47 6.61 10.35 -16.71
CA ALA A 47 6.76 11.49 -15.81
C ALA A 47 5.40 12.13 -15.44
N GLU A 48 4.45 12.16 -16.37
CA GLU A 48 3.11 12.70 -16.14
C GLU A 48 2.27 11.80 -15.23
N GLU A 49 2.31 10.48 -15.46
CA GLU A 49 1.62 9.49 -14.64
C GLU A 49 2.19 9.49 -13.22
N LEU A 50 3.51 9.59 -13.08
CA LEU A 50 4.15 9.69 -11.77
C LEU A 50 3.74 10.97 -11.02
N ALA A 51 3.71 12.10 -11.74
CA ALA A 51 3.29 13.37 -11.16
C ALA A 51 1.80 13.38 -10.76
N LEU A 52 0.93 12.72 -11.55
CA LEU A 52 -0.48 12.56 -11.20
C LEU A 52 -0.64 11.60 -10.00
N THR A 53 0.15 10.53 -9.96
CA THR A 53 0.21 9.63 -8.81
C THR A 53 0.63 10.38 -7.55
N ALA A 54 1.63 11.27 -7.61
CA ALA A 54 2.06 12.06 -6.46
C ALA A 54 0.93 12.94 -5.89
N VAL A 55 0.18 13.61 -6.76
CA VAL A 55 -0.99 14.40 -6.32
C VAL A 55 -2.04 13.52 -5.65
N LEU A 56 -2.35 12.36 -6.24
CA LEU A 56 -3.37 11.44 -5.71
C LEU A 56 -2.98 10.89 -4.34
N VAL A 57 -1.73 10.43 -4.16
CA VAL A 57 -1.29 9.86 -2.89
C VAL A 57 -1.22 10.90 -1.77
N ASP A 58 -0.91 12.17 -2.08
CA ASP A 58 -0.93 13.26 -1.12
C ASP A 58 -2.34 13.70 -0.71
N LEU A 59 -3.35 13.44 -1.55
CA LEU A 59 -4.75 13.62 -1.15
C LEU A 59 -5.22 12.50 -0.19
N ILE A 60 -4.59 11.33 -0.23
CA ILE A 60 -4.90 10.19 0.63
C ILE A 60 -4.16 10.29 1.97
N ILE A 61 -2.87 10.58 1.94
CA ILE A 61 -2.04 10.82 3.14
C ILE A 61 -1.33 12.16 2.95
N PRO A 62 -1.98 13.26 3.36
CA PRO A 62 -1.43 14.60 3.22
C PRO A 62 -0.29 14.84 4.22
N ARG A 63 0.55 15.82 3.92
CA ARG A 63 1.53 16.32 4.87
C ARG A 63 0.82 16.96 6.08
N SER A 64 1.26 16.60 7.26
CA SER A 64 0.84 17.18 8.54
C SER A 64 2.09 17.42 9.41
N ASP A 65 2.09 16.98 10.66
CA ASP A 65 3.28 16.91 11.52
C ASP A 65 4.27 15.86 11.02
N THR A 66 3.79 14.93 10.19
CA THR A 66 4.57 13.91 9.50
C THR A 66 4.63 14.18 7.99
N PRO A 67 5.66 13.67 7.27
CA PRO A 67 5.75 13.79 5.82
C PRO A 67 4.53 13.18 5.12
N GLY A 68 4.05 13.83 4.05
CA GLY A 68 3.01 13.27 3.19
C GLY A 68 3.49 12.07 2.38
N ALA A 69 2.57 11.39 1.70
CA ALA A 69 2.89 10.18 0.94
C ALA A 69 3.92 10.41 -0.16
N SER A 70 3.87 11.53 -0.88
CA SER A 70 4.86 11.85 -1.91
C SER A 70 6.24 12.13 -1.32
N ASP A 71 6.31 12.80 -0.17
CA ASP A 71 7.57 13.04 0.55
C ASP A 71 8.22 11.73 1.03
N ALA A 72 7.39 10.78 1.44
CA ALA A 72 7.83 9.45 1.84
C ALA A 72 8.29 8.57 0.65
N GLY A 73 8.11 9.05 -0.59
CA GLY A 73 8.52 8.34 -1.81
C GLY A 73 7.51 7.32 -2.32
N VAL A 74 6.27 7.34 -1.84
CA VAL A 74 5.21 6.42 -2.25
C VAL A 74 5.02 6.34 -3.77
N PRO A 75 5.06 7.44 -4.57
CA PRO A 75 4.92 7.34 -6.03
C PRO A 75 5.98 6.43 -6.68
N ILE A 76 7.22 6.48 -6.20
CA ILE A 76 8.32 5.64 -6.72
C ILE A 76 8.14 4.18 -6.28
N ILE A 77 7.63 3.95 -5.08
CA ILE A 77 7.31 2.59 -4.60
C ILE A 77 6.22 1.98 -5.48
N LEU A 78 5.15 2.73 -5.78
CA LEU A 78 4.07 2.26 -6.66
C LEU A 78 4.54 2.04 -8.10
N ASP A 79 5.45 2.85 -8.62
CA ASP A 79 6.12 2.63 -9.90
C ASP A 79 6.90 1.30 -9.92
N ALA A 80 7.67 1.03 -8.87
CA ALA A 80 8.40 -0.22 -8.72
C ALA A 80 7.47 -1.45 -8.60
N VAL A 81 6.34 -1.32 -7.90
CA VAL A 81 5.29 -2.36 -7.86
C VAL A 81 4.70 -2.59 -9.25
N ALA A 82 4.38 -1.51 -9.97
CA ALA A 82 3.85 -1.57 -11.33
C ALA A 82 4.84 -2.21 -12.31
N ALA A 83 6.14 -2.00 -12.13
CA ALA A 83 7.17 -2.62 -12.95
C ALA A 83 7.21 -4.15 -12.82
N LYS A 84 6.87 -4.67 -11.64
CA LYS A 84 6.89 -6.11 -11.32
C LYS A 84 5.51 -6.77 -11.48
N ASN A 85 4.43 -6.01 -11.46
CA ASN A 85 3.07 -6.52 -11.51
C ASN A 85 2.26 -5.86 -12.66
N ALA A 86 2.17 -6.56 -13.78
CA ALA A 86 1.47 -6.07 -14.97
C ALA A 86 -0.03 -5.85 -14.75
N ALA A 87 -0.68 -6.65 -13.90
CA ALA A 87 -2.09 -6.49 -13.58
C ALA A 87 -2.33 -5.22 -12.76
N PHE A 88 -1.51 -4.97 -11.75
CA PHE A 88 -1.51 -3.73 -10.98
C PHE A 88 -1.26 -2.52 -11.89
N LYS A 89 -0.20 -2.56 -12.72
CA LYS A 89 0.11 -1.51 -13.68
C LYS A 89 -1.09 -1.16 -14.56
N LYS A 90 -1.74 -2.18 -15.14
CA LYS A 90 -2.92 -1.99 -16.00
C LYS A 90 -4.06 -1.30 -15.26
N GLN A 91 -4.37 -1.74 -14.04
CA GLN A 91 -5.45 -1.16 -13.23
C GLN A 91 -5.11 0.27 -12.80
N TRP A 92 -3.87 0.51 -12.39
CA TRP A 92 -3.41 1.84 -11.97
C TRP A 92 -3.49 2.85 -13.10
N LEU A 93 -2.94 2.52 -14.28
CA LEU A 93 -2.96 3.40 -15.45
C LEU A 93 -4.39 3.67 -15.95
N ALA A 94 -5.26 2.66 -15.97
CA ALA A 94 -6.67 2.85 -16.31
C ALA A 94 -7.37 3.79 -15.30
N GLY A 95 -7.02 3.69 -14.02
CA GLY A 95 -7.52 4.60 -12.99
C GLY A 95 -7.01 6.03 -13.15
N LEU A 96 -5.73 6.23 -13.47
CA LEU A 96 -5.18 7.56 -13.75
C LEU A 96 -5.83 8.18 -15.01
N GLN A 97 -6.10 7.37 -16.03
CA GLN A 97 -6.82 7.80 -17.21
C GLN A 97 -8.24 8.27 -16.87
N TRP A 98 -8.98 7.48 -16.08
CA TRP A 98 -10.31 7.86 -15.58
C TRP A 98 -10.25 9.16 -14.77
N LEU A 99 -9.24 9.31 -13.90
CA LEU A 99 -9.06 10.50 -13.06
C LEU A 99 -8.89 11.77 -13.91
N ASN A 100 -8.25 11.66 -15.07
CA ASN A 100 -8.01 12.77 -16.01
C ASN A 100 -9.10 12.92 -17.08
N GLU A 101 -10.04 11.99 -17.19
CA GLU A 101 -11.06 11.99 -18.25
C GLU A 101 -11.94 13.25 -18.20
N GLY A 102 -11.91 14.03 -19.29
CA GLY A 102 -12.66 15.28 -19.38
C GLY A 102 -12.14 16.44 -18.53
N ARG A 103 -11.00 16.29 -17.84
CA ARG A 103 -10.38 17.30 -16.98
C ARG A 103 -8.87 17.11 -16.88
N ASN A 104 -8.17 18.19 -16.54
CA ASN A 104 -6.79 18.06 -16.07
C ASN A 104 -6.80 18.05 -14.53
N PHE A 105 -6.85 16.85 -13.92
CA PHE A 105 -7.00 16.70 -12.47
C PHE A 105 -5.89 17.42 -11.69
N ARG A 106 -4.65 17.44 -12.22
CA ARG A 106 -3.53 18.13 -11.58
C ARG A 106 -3.65 19.65 -11.56
N SER A 107 -4.42 20.23 -12.49
CA SER A 107 -4.64 21.69 -12.54
C SER A 107 -5.81 22.16 -11.68
N LEU A 108 -6.58 21.24 -11.10
CA LEU A 108 -7.64 21.58 -10.17
C LEU A 108 -7.04 22.03 -8.84
N THR A 109 -7.78 22.91 -8.11
CA THR A 109 -7.41 23.23 -6.72
C THR A 109 -7.62 22.01 -5.82
N GLN A 110 -6.95 22.00 -4.68
CA GLN A 110 -7.08 20.88 -3.73
C GLN A 110 -8.53 20.65 -3.30
N GLU A 111 -9.29 21.72 -3.09
CA GLU A 111 -10.71 21.64 -2.74
C GLU A 111 -11.53 20.99 -3.86
N GLN A 112 -11.24 21.33 -5.11
CA GLN A 112 -11.90 20.72 -6.28
C GLN A 112 -11.53 19.24 -6.43
N GLN A 113 -10.26 18.89 -6.17
CA GLN A 113 -9.79 17.50 -6.20
C GLN A 113 -10.48 16.66 -5.10
N ILE A 114 -10.58 17.19 -3.89
CA ILE A 114 -11.28 16.55 -2.76
C ILE A 114 -12.77 16.41 -3.09
N ALA A 115 -13.43 17.48 -3.55
CA ALA A 115 -14.85 17.44 -3.91
C ALA A 115 -15.14 16.39 -5.00
N PHE A 116 -14.22 16.20 -5.96
CA PHE A 116 -14.34 15.17 -6.99
C PHE A 116 -14.17 13.74 -6.43
N LEU A 117 -13.23 13.53 -5.52
CA LEU A 117 -12.94 12.20 -4.96
C LEU A 117 -13.90 11.78 -3.84
N THR A 118 -14.50 12.73 -3.12
CA THR A 118 -15.40 12.47 -1.98
C THR A 118 -16.54 11.50 -2.32
N PRO A 119 -17.34 11.69 -3.39
CA PRO A 119 -18.44 10.77 -3.70
C PRO A 119 -17.93 9.35 -4.05
N VAL A 120 -16.78 9.23 -4.74
CA VAL A 120 -16.25 7.92 -5.11
C VAL A 120 -15.57 7.20 -3.96
N SER A 121 -15.20 7.91 -2.89
CA SER A 121 -14.54 7.31 -1.72
C SER A 121 -15.44 6.35 -0.94
N THR A 122 -16.75 6.52 -1.04
CA THR A 122 -17.77 5.70 -0.37
C THR A 122 -18.41 4.67 -1.29
N GLU A 123 -18.21 4.81 -2.60
CA GLU A 123 -18.75 3.94 -3.61
C GLU A 123 -17.72 2.90 -4.06
N THR A 124 -18.11 1.62 -4.14
CA THR A 124 -17.19 0.52 -4.47
C THR A 124 -17.48 -0.15 -5.81
N THR A 125 -18.60 0.18 -6.46
CA THR A 125 -19.08 -0.52 -7.66
C THR A 125 -18.71 0.17 -8.96
N SER A 126 -18.57 1.50 -8.97
CA SER A 126 -18.15 2.26 -10.14
C SER A 126 -16.66 2.06 -10.47
N VAL A 127 -16.27 2.48 -11.65
CA VAL A 127 -14.85 2.49 -12.06
C VAL A 127 -14.03 3.36 -11.11
N GLY A 128 -14.55 4.54 -10.79
CA GLY A 128 -13.90 5.49 -9.87
C GLY A 128 -13.74 4.94 -8.47
N GLY A 129 -14.82 4.36 -7.91
CA GLY A 129 -14.79 3.79 -6.56
C GLY A 129 -13.82 2.61 -6.43
N ARG A 130 -13.80 1.71 -7.41
CA ARG A 130 -12.81 0.62 -7.44
C ARG A 130 -11.37 1.13 -7.55
N PHE A 131 -11.15 2.15 -8.39
CA PHE A 131 -9.83 2.76 -8.50
C PHE A 131 -9.44 3.48 -7.21
N PHE A 132 -10.34 4.26 -6.62
CA PHE A 132 -10.05 4.97 -5.36
C PHE A 132 -9.71 3.99 -4.24
N LYS A 133 -10.44 2.86 -4.14
CA LYS A 133 -10.11 1.81 -3.18
C LYS A 133 -8.71 1.24 -3.43
N LEU A 134 -8.38 0.90 -4.68
CA LEU A 134 -7.03 0.42 -5.04
C LEU A 134 -5.97 1.45 -4.67
N ALA A 135 -6.19 2.73 -5.01
CA ALA A 135 -5.25 3.80 -4.73
C ALA A 135 -5.05 4.00 -3.23
N LYS A 136 -6.14 3.99 -2.46
CA LYS A 136 -6.09 4.13 -1.00
C LYS A 136 -5.31 2.99 -0.36
N ASP A 137 -5.68 1.74 -0.65
CA ASP A 137 -5.04 0.57 -0.06
C ASP A 137 -3.55 0.54 -0.41
N SER A 138 -3.20 0.71 -1.70
CA SER A 138 -1.80 0.71 -2.15
C SER A 138 -0.97 1.88 -1.57
N THR A 139 -1.59 3.05 -1.38
CA THR A 139 -0.91 4.20 -0.77
C THR A 139 -0.61 3.93 0.69
N ILE A 140 -1.57 3.38 1.44
CA ILE A 140 -1.41 3.02 2.86
C ILE A 140 -0.30 1.96 3.00
N ASP A 141 -0.37 0.88 2.24
CA ASP A 141 0.63 -0.20 2.28
C ASP A 141 2.03 0.33 1.96
N ALA A 142 2.16 1.14 0.90
CA ALA A 142 3.42 1.73 0.51
C ALA A 142 3.94 2.72 1.56
N TYR A 143 3.08 3.59 2.13
CA TYR A 143 3.47 4.59 3.11
C TYR A 143 3.98 3.95 4.40
N TYR A 144 3.24 2.99 4.98
CA TYR A 144 3.65 2.30 6.20
C TYR A 144 4.76 1.25 5.99
N SER A 145 5.20 1.03 4.75
CA SER A 145 6.45 0.34 4.47
C SER A 145 7.67 1.27 4.48
N THR A 146 7.46 2.59 4.50
CA THR A 146 8.55 3.57 4.57
C THR A 146 8.98 3.84 6.01
N ARG A 147 10.17 4.45 6.16
CA ARG A 147 10.63 4.91 7.48
C ARG A 147 9.71 5.99 8.04
N GLU A 148 9.23 6.88 7.20
CA GLU A 148 8.38 8.00 7.56
C GLU A 148 7.06 7.51 8.15
N GLY A 149 6.38 6.57 7.50
CA GLY A 149 5.15 5.99 8.02
C GLY A 149 5.38 5.10 9.24
N LEU A 150 6.37 4.21 9.18
CA LEU A 150 6.56 3.20 10.22
C LEU A 150 7.18 3.78 11.49
N MET A 151 8.27 4.56 11.37
CA MET A 151 9.02 5.04 12.53
C MET A 151 8.54 6.41 13.01
N THR A 152 8.26 7.34 12.07
CA THR A 152 7.92 8.70 12.44
C THR A 152 6.46 8.81 12.86
N GLU A 153 5.54 8.23 12.09
CA GLU A 153 4.11 8.33 12.38
C GLU A 153 3.64 7.29 13.40
N LEU A 154 4.00 6.00 13.22
CA LEU A 154 3.59 4.94 14.13
C LEU A 154 4.51 4.78 15.37
N GLY A 155 5.66 5.47 15.38
CA GLY A 155 6.61 5.34 16.51
C GLY A 155 7.23 3.95 16.65
N TRP A 156 7.27 3.16 15.56
CA TRP A 156 7.84 1.83 15.61
C TRP A 156 9.37 1.90 15.71
N HIS A 157 9.94 1.30 16.75
CA HIS A 157 11.38 1.31 17.04
C HIS A 157 12.06 -0.04 16.83
N GLY A 158 11.41 -0.96 16.13
CA GLY A 158 11.89 -2.31 15.90
C GLY A 158 11.18 -3.34 16.79
N ASN A 159 11.37 -4.61 16.45
CA ASN A 159 10.86 -5.69 17.26
C ASN A 159 11.67 -5.75 18.57
N THR A 160 10.98 -5.60 19.71
CA THR A 160 11.59 -5.84 21.02
C THR A 160 11.65 -7.34 21.24
N PHE A 161 12.86 -7.86 21.36
CA PHE A 161 13.06 -9.23 21.78
C PHE A 161 13.04 -9.26 23.31
N LEU A 162 12.03 -9.90 23.88
CA LEU A 162 12.00 -10.14 25.33
C LEU A 162 12.98 -11.28 25.64
N THR A 163 14.07 -10.96 26.31
CA THR A 163 15.05 -11.96 26.78
C THR A 163 14.50 -12.80 27.94
N GLU A 164 13.48 -12.30 28.62
CA GLU A 164 12.81 -12.99 29.71
C GLU A 164 11.32 -12.65 29.70
N PHE A 165 10.48 -13.67 29.76
CA PHE A 165 9.04 -13.51 29.95
C PHE A 165 8.70 -13.63 31.44
N LYS A 166 8.37 -12.51 32.08
CA LYS A 166 8.06 -12.44 33.52
C LYS A 166 6.67 -12.98 33.89
N GLY A 167 5.96 -13.56 32.94
CA GLY A 167 4.60 -14.03 33.17
C GLY A 167 3.54 -12.93 33.07
N CYS A 168 2.30 -13.29 33.36
CA CYS A 168 1.19 -12.35 33.40
C CYS A 168 1.21 -11.58 34.73
N THR A 169 1.18 -10.24 34.65
CA THR A 169 1.19 -9.36 35.81
C THR A 169 -0.19 -8.96 36.32
N HIS A 170 -1.28 -9.41 35.63
CA HIS A 170 -2.65 -9.12 36.03
C HIS A 170 -3.05 -9.99 37.22
N SER A 171 -3.62 -9.39 38.28
CA SER A 171 -4.02 -10.06 39.52
C SER A 171 -5.01 -11.23 39.28
N GLU A 172 -5.80 -11.15 38.22
CA GLU A 172 -6.79 -12.17 37.82
C GLU A 172 -6.18 -13.48 37.31
N HIS A 173 -4.87 -13.46 36.96
CA HIS A 173 -4.14 -14.62 36.41
C HIS A 173 -3.02 -15.10 37.33
N GLN A 174 -2.97 -14.63 38.58
CA GLN A 174 -1.97 -15.00 39.59
C GLN A 174 -2.50 -16.03 40.61
N ALA A 175 -3.44 -16.89 40.20
CA ALA A 175 -3.98 -17.95 41.05
C ALA A 175 -3.19 -19.25 40.96
#